data_905abd9a8dba8d6b0b1993d134567240
#
_entry.id   905abd9a8dba8d6b0b1993d134567240
#
_cell.length_a   1.000
_cell.length_b   1.000
_cell.length_c   1.000
_cell.angle_alpha   90.00
_cell.angle_beta   90.00
_cell.angle_gamma   90.00
#
_symmetry.space_group_name_H-M   'P 1'
#
loop_
_entity.id
_entity.type
_entity.pdbx_description
1 polymer ?
#
loop_
_entity_poly.entity_id
_entity_poly.type
_entity_poly.pdbx_seq_one_letter_code
_entity_poly.pdbx_strand_id
1 'polypeptide(L)' 'MNDNNPKYACKVCGWVYDPAEHDNVAFEDLPADWHCPVCGVGKENFEPAYT' A
#
# COMPACT_ATOMS: atom_id res chain seq x y z
N MET A 1 -17.86 7.67 1.60
CA MET A 1 -17.38 8.12 1.79
C MET A 1 -16.21 8.38 1.41
N ASN A 2 -15.48 9.08 1.61
CA ASN A 2 -14.35 9.33 1.13
C ASN A 2 -13.34 8.70 1.78
N ASP A 3 -12.49 8.10 1.14
CA ASP A 3 -11.34 7.51 1.60
C ASP A 3 -10.32 8.50 1.58
N ASN A 4 -9.84 8.91 2.69
CA ASN A 4 -8.82 9.93 2.76
C ASN A 4 -7.44 9.37 2.54
N ASN A 5 -7.28 8.07 2.43
CA ASN A 5 -5.96 7.45 2.27
C ASN A 5 -5.80 6.91 0.87
N PRO A 6 -4.74 7.29 0.15
CA PRO A 6 -4.57 6.80 -1.19
C PRO A 6 -4.19 5.33 -1.21
N LYS A 7 -4.54 4.65 -2.28
CA LYS A 7 -4.09 3.29 -2.49
C LYS A 7 -2.68 3.34 -3.05
N TYR A 8 -1.92 2.28 -2.80
CA TYR A 8 -0.56 2.17 -3.31
C TYR A 8 -0.43 0.85 -4.06
N ALA A 9 0.31 0.87 -5.14
CA ALA A 9 0.50 -0.32 -5.96
C ALA A 9 1.97 -0.73 -5.94
N CYS A 10 2.20 -2.02 -5.81
CA CYS A 10 3.55 -2.55 -5.88
C CYS A 10 4.03 -2.47 -7.32
N LYS A 11 5.20 -1.89 -7.55
CA LYS A 11 5.75 -1.74 -8.88
C LYS A 11 6.34 -3.03 -9.43
N VAL A 12 6.48 -4.03 -8.59
CA VAL A 12 7.10 -5.29 -8.99
C VAL A 12 6.05 -6.33 -9.36
N CYS A 13 5.06 -6.55 -8.51
CA CYS A 13 4.06 -7.59 -8.77
C CYS A 13 2.67 -7.06 -9.08
N GLY A 14 2.44 -5.77 -8.88
CA GLY A 14 1.14 -5.18 -9.17
C GLY A 14 0.10 -5.28 -8.06
N TRP A 15 0.47 -5.80 -6.90
CA TRP A 15 -0.47 -5.90 -5.79
C TRP A 15 -0.80 -4.50 -5.27
N VAL A 16 -2.08 -4.27 -4.99
CA VAL A 16 -2.52 -2.96 -4.54
C VAL A 16 -2.84 -3.00 -3.06
N TYR A 17 -2.27 -2.07 -2.31
CA TYR A 17 -2.57 -1.90 -0.90
C TYR A 17 -3.74 -0.92 -0.78
N ASP A 18 -4.85 -1.40 -0.23
CA ASP A 18 -6.03 -0.57 -0.05
C ASP A 18 -6.24 -0.38 1.45
N PRO A 19 -6.01 0.83 1.96
CA PRO A 19 -6.16 1.06 3.41
C PRO A 19 -7.53 0.68 3.95
N ALA A 20 -8.57 0.79 3.16
CA ALA A 20 -9.91 0.45 3.62
C ALA A 20 -10.05 -1.02 3.96
N GLU A 21 -9.20 -1.87 3.38
CA GLU A 21 -9.25 -3.30 3.66
C GLU A 21 -8.29 -3.69 4.78
N HIS A 22 -7.60 -2.69 5.36
CA HIS A 22 -6.62 -2.94 6.41
C HIS A 22 -6.90 -2.00 7.58
N ASP A 23 -8.15 -1.95 8.01
CA ASP A 23 -8.58 -1.17 9.17
C ASP A 23 -8.30 0.32 9.01
N ASN A 24 -8.32 0.79 7.78
CA ASN A 24 -8.06 2.20 7.46
C ASN A 24 -6.67 2.66 7.88
N VAL A 25 -5.70 1.76 7.89
CA VAL A 25 -4.32 2.12 8.19
C VAL A 25 -3.69 2.66 6.91
N ALA A 26 -3.25 3.90 6.93
CA ALA A 26 -2.63 4.51 5.77
C ALA A 26 -1.32 3.80 5.44
N PHE A 27 -0.96 3.77 4.16
CA PHE A 27 0.28 3.11 3.75
C PHE A 27 1.48 3.72 4.48
N GLU A 28 1.49 5.03 4.66
CA GLU A 28 2.58 5.70 5.33
C GLU A 28 2.66 5.37 6.82
N ASP A 29 1.57 4.83 7.39
CA ASP A 29 1.57 4.44 8.79
C ASP A 29 2.09 3.02 8.98
N LEU A 30 2.37 2.31 7.91
CA LEU A 30 2.94 0.97 8.03
C LEU A 30 4.38 1.05 8.53
N PRO A 31 4.86 0.02 9.23
CA PRO A 31 6.24 0.05 9.72
C PRO A 31 7.23 0.15 8.57
N ALA A 32 8.40 0.71 8.86
CA ALA A 32 9.41 0.92 7.83
C ALA A 32 9.88 -0.40 7.23
N ASP A 33 9.79 -1.50 7.97
CA ASP A 33 10.22 -2.79 7.47
C ASP A 33 9.07 -3.61 6.89
N TRP A 34 7.92 -3.00 6.66
CA TRP A 34 6.79 -3.68 6.05
C TRP A 34 7.13 -4.09 4.61
N HIS A 35 6.65 -5.22 4.20
CA HIS A 35 6.93 -5.76 2.87
C HIS A 35 5.65 -6.14 2.17
N CYS A 36 5.71 -6.17 0.85
CA CYS A 36 4.59 -6.66 0.04
C CYS A 36 4.32 -8.11 0.40
N PRO A 37 3.06 -8.45 0.71
CA PRO A 37 2.73 -9.83 1.07
C PRO A 37 2.77 -10.81 -0.10
N VAL A 38 2.89 -10.30 -1.31
CA VAL A 38 2.89 -11.14 -2.51
C VAL A 38 4.31 -11.40 -3.00
N CYS A 39 5.10 -10.35 -3.19
CA CYS A 39 6.44 -10.51 -3.74
C CYS A 39 7.56 -10.18 -2.75
N GLY A 40 7.24 -9.60 -1.61
CA GLY A 40 8.24 -9.41 -0.56
C GLY A 40 9.10 -8.17 -0.67
N VAL A 41 8.84 -7.29 -1.64
CA VAL A 41 9.65 -6.08 -1.74
C VAL A 41 9.21 -5.06 -0.69
N GLY A 42 10.09 -4.15 -0.35
CA GLY A 42 9.79 -3.14 0.67
C GLY A 42 8.91 -2.01 0.17
N LYS A 43 8.60 -1.10 1.07
CA LYS A 43 7.71 0.02 0.76
C LYS A 43 8.24 0.91 -0.35
N GLU A 44 9.54 0.97 -0.52
CA GLU A 44 10.12 1.85 -1.52
C GLU A 44 9.75 1.42 -2.94
N ASN A 45 9.23 0.21 -3.10
CA ASN A 45 8.81 -0.28 -4.40
C ASN A 45 7.32 -0.07 -4.65
N PHE A 46 6.68 0.74 -3.85
CA PHE A 46 5.27 1.07 -4.02
C PHE A 46 5.11 2.50 -4.51
N GLU A 47 4.07 2.73 -5.27
CA GLU A 47 3.76 4.06 -5.75
C GLU A 47 2.29 4.36 -5.55
N PRO A 48 1.90 5.62 -5.40
CA PRO A 48 0.49 5.97 -5.24
C PRO A 48 -0.32 5.50 -6.46
N ALA A 49 -1.43 4.84 -6.20
CA ALA A 49 -2.30 4.35 -7.27
C ALA A 49 -3.65 5.04 -7.13
N TYR A 50 -3.71 6.30 -7.56
CA TYR A 50 -4.95 7.04 -7.51
C TYR A 50 -5.84 6.59 -8.64
N THR A 51 -7.12 6.52 -8.37
CA THR A 51 -8.08 6.20 -9.42
C THR A 51 -9.14 7.25 -9.47
#